data_4b42e5e6c26d881e80a5331729e0f5ca
#
_entry.id   4b42e5e6c26d881e80a5331729e0f5ca
#
_cell.length_a   1.000
_cell.length_b   1.000
_cell.length_c   1.000
_cell.angle_alpha   90.00
_cell.angle_beta   90.00
_cell.angle_gamma   90.00
#
_symmetry.space_group_name_H-M   'P 1'
#
loop_
_entity.id
_entity.type
_entity.pdbx_description
1 polymer ?
#
loop_
_entity_poly.entity_id
_entity_poly.type
_entity_poly.pdbx_seq_one_letter_code
_entity_poly.pdbx_strand_id
1 'polypeptide(L)'
;MVLERPEHSQDLHHFIRERVVLSEELARDLFRQVLEAVRHCTSCGVLHRDIKPKNILVDLATGQAKLIDFGCGTYLQDTAYTRFAGTRSYSPPEWTQFGWYYGKPATIWSLGILLHQMVCGEHPFRRGWNISCDHELSLPQRLSQECRDLIRRCLSMLHSDRPSLEELFRDPWLQDIDLP
;
A
#
# COMPACT_ATOMS: atom_id res chain seq x y z
N MET A 1 16.12 5.79 17.85
CA MET A 1 16.29 4.61 16.98
C MET A 1 17.20 5.03 15.83
N VAL A 2 18.30 4.34 15.63
CA VAL A 2 19.23 4.59 14.52
C VAL A 2 18.87 3.56 13.44
N LEU A 3 18.56 4.03 12.24
CA LEU A 3 18.27 3.17 11.09
C LEU A 3 19.42 3.30 10.09
N GLU A 4 19.82 2.20 9.49
CA GLU A 4 20.76 2.21 8.38
C GLU A 4 20.13 2.92 7.19
N ARG A 5 20.84 3.85 6.60
CA ARG A 5 20.47 4.47 5.33
C ARG A 5 21.48 4.04 4.25
N PRO A 6 21.02 3.36 3.19
CA PRO A 6 21.88 3.05 2.05
C PRO A 6 22.43 4.32 1.43
N GLU A 7 23.69 4.30 0.99
CA GLU A 7 24.36 5.48 0.39
C GLU A 7 23.64 6.00 -0.85
N HIS A 8 23.11 5.08 -1.66
CA HIS A 8 22.36 5.39 -2.88
C HIS A 8 20.90 4.99 -2.72
N SER A 9 20.17 5.78 -1.97
CA SER A 9 18.77 5.51 -1.72
C SER A 9 17.89 6.69 -2.09
N GLN A 10 16.66 6.38 -2.50
CA GLN A 10 15.64 7.33 -2.87
C GLN A 10 14.31 6.87 -2.29
N ASP A 11 13.47 7.79 -1.79
CA ASP A 11 12.13 7.39 -1.42
C ASP A 11 11.31 7.01 -2.67
N LEU A 12 10.34 6.12 -2.48
CA LEU A 12 9.55 5.59 -3.58
C LEU A 12 8.71 6.66 -4.29
N HIS A 13 8.36 7.74 -3.60
CA HIS A 13 7.63 8.85 -4.22
C HIS A 13 8.46 9.52 -5.32
N HIS A 14 9.70 9.88 -5.05
CA HIS A 14 10.62 10.42 -6.04
C HIS A 14 10.97 9.40 -7.12
N PHE A 15 11.17 8.16 -6.72
CA PHE A 15 11.43 7.05 -7.65
C PHE A 15 10.32 6.87 -8.69
N ILE A 16 9.05 6.94 -8.29
CA ILE A 16 7.90 6.90 -9.20
C ILE A 16 7.85 8.16 -10.06
N ARG A 17 8.03 9.33 -9.46
CA ARG A 17 7.96 10.62 -10.21
C ARG A 17 8.96 10.71 -11.34
N GLU A 18 10.17 10.25 -11.13
CA GLU A 18 11.22 10.26 -12.16
C GLU A 18 10.88 9.33 -13.35
N ARG A 19 10.14 8.26 -13.10
CA ARG A 19 9.74 7.26 -14.09
C ARG A 19 8.35 7.48 -14.65
N VAL A 20 7.59 8.41 -14.08
CA VAL A 20 6.17 8.68 -14.34
C VAL A 20 5.27 7.55 -13.82
N VAL A 21 5.51 6.33 -14.25
CA VAL A 21 4.89 5.10 -13.75
C VAL A 21 5.94 3.99 -13.69
N LEU A 22 5.68 2.97 -12.89
CA LEU A 22 6.48 1.75 -12.87
C LEU A 22 5.85 0.70 -13.79
N SER A 23 6.69 -0.13 -14.41
CA SER A 23 6.21 -1.37 -15.04
C SER A 23 5.57 -2.28 -13.99
N GLU A 24 4.66 -3.15 -14.40
CA GLU A 24 4.06 -4.10 -13.47
C GLU A 24 5.10 -5.04 -12.85
N GLU A 25 6.12 -5.42 -13.61
CA GLU A 25 7.21 -6.24 -13.11
C GLU A 25 7.96 -5.57 -11.95
N LEU A 26 8.39 -4.32 -12.13
CA LEU A 26 9.07 -3.56 -11.10
C LEU A 26 8.16 -3.26 -9.90
N ALA A 27 6.91 -2.89 -10.17
CA ALA A 27 5.90 -2.65 -9.14
C ALA A 27 5.64 -3.92 -8.31
N ARG A 28 5.55 -5.06 -8.96
CA ARG A 28 5.37 -6.37 -8.31
C ARG A 28 6.52 -6.69 -7.35
N ASP A 29 7.76 -6.52 -7.81
CA ASP A 29 8.94 -6.77 -6.98
C ASP A 29 8.97 -5.86 -5.75
N LEU A 30 8.80 -4.56 -5.93
CA LEU A 30 8.78 -3.60 -4.82
C LEU A 30 7.59 -3.82 -3.89
N PHE A 31 6.42 -4.07 -4.44
CA PHE A 31 5.20 -4.31 -3.66
C PHE A 31 5.32 -5.57 -2.80
N ARG A 32 5.88 -6.65 -3.35
CA ARG A 32 6.14 -7.88 -2.58
C ARG A 32 7.07 -7.61 -1.39
N GLN A 33 8.11 -6.82 -1.57
CA GLN A 33 9.02 -6.46 -0.49
C GLN A 33 8.31 -5.65 0.59
N VAL A 34 7.42 -4.73 0.22
CA VAL A 34 6.60 -3.97 1.18
C VAL A 34 5.65 -4.90 1.94
N LEU A 35 5.00 -5.84 1.25
CA LEU A 35 4.14 -6.85 1.90
C LEU A 35 4.92 -7.68 2.92
N GLU A 36 6.14 -8.08 2.61
CA GLU A 36 6.99 -8.82 3.55
C GLU A 36 7.35 -7.97 4.78
N ALA A 37 7.65 -6.68 4.59
CA ALA A 37 7.89 -5.77 5.70
C ALA A 37 6.65 -5.61 6.59
N VAL A 38 5.47 -5.49 5.99
CA VAL A 38 4.19 -5.42 6.71
C VAL A 38 3.90 -6.72 7.46
N ARG A 39 4.15 -7.87 6.83
CA ARG A 39 4.00 -9.18 7.49
C ARG A 39 4.91 -9.30 8.71
N HIS A 40 6.14 -8.83 8.58
CA HIS A 40 7.07 -8.80 9.71
C HIS A 40 6.55 -7.90 10.84
N CYS A 41 6.09 -6.69 10.54
CA CYS A 41 5.47 -5.81 11.54
C CYS A 41 4.30 -6.49 12.26
N THR A 42 3.41 -7.12 11.50
CA THR A 42 2.27 -7.85 12.06
C THR A 42 2.70 -8.98 12.98
N SER A 43 3.72 -9.76 12.59
CA SER A 43 4.27 -10.84 13.41
C SER A 43 4.90 -10.35 14.72
N CYS A 44 5.39 -9.12 14.72
CA CYS A 44 5.91 -8.44 15.91
C CYS A 44 4.83 -7.70 16.72
N GLY A 45 3.56 -7.81 16.33
CA GLY A 45 2.45 -7.12 17.00
C GLY A 45 2.44 -5.62 16.79
N VAL A 46 2.95 -5.13 15.66
CA VAL A 46 3.08 -3.70 15.32
C VAL A 46 2.23 -3.35 14.11
N LEU A 47 1.53 -2.23 14.20
CA LEU A 47 0.79 -1.60 13.13
C LEU A 47 1.50 -0.29 12.74
N HIS A 48 1.93 -0.16 11.48
CA HIS A 48 2.68 1.01 11.00
C HIS A 48 1.82 2.28 10.91
N ARG A 49 0.66 2.21 10.30
CA ARG A 49 -0.38 3.26 10.10
C ARG A 49 -0.04 4.39 9.13
N ASP A 50 1.12 4.39 8.50
CA ASP A 50 1.50 5.45 7.54
C ASP A 50 2.26 4.88 6.32
N ILE A 51 1.71 3.80 5.74
CA ILE A 51 2.28 3.18 4.54
C ILE A 51 1.94 4.06 3.34
N LYS A 52 2.97 4.62 2.73
CA LYS A 52 2.89 5.48 1.53
C LYS A 52 4.25 5.53 0.84
N PRO A 53 4.32 5.99 -0.43
CA PRO A 53 5.60 6.03 -1.15
C PRO A 53 6.72 6.81 -0.45
N LYS A 54 6.41 7.90 0.24
CA LYS A 54 7.40 8.69 0.98
C LYS A 54 8.04 7.94 2.15
N ASN A 55 7.38 6.91 2.67
CA ASN A 55 7.84 6.08 3.78
C ASN A 55 8.43 4.74 3.32
N ILE A 56 8.75 4.62 2.05
CA ILE A 56 9.44 3.46 1.48
C ILE A 56 10.71 3.96 0.82
N LEU A 57 11.84 3.44 1.27
CA LEU A 57 13.16 3.78 0.76
C LEU A 57 13.62 2.68 -0.18
N VAL A 58 14.00 3.07 -1.40
CA VAL A 58 14.54 2.15 -2.41
C VAL A 58 16.05 2.32 -2.48
N ASP A 59 16.79 1.24 -2.27
CA ASP A 59 18.22 1.17 -2.51
C ASP A 59 18.45 1.01 -4.02
N LEU A 60 19.01 2.04 -4.65
CA LEU A 60 19.18 2.06 -6.10
C LEU A 60 20.27 1.09 -6.59
N ALA A 61 21.18 0.66 -5.70
CA ALA A 61 22.22 -0.31 -6.04
C ALA A 61 21.70 -1.75 -6.04
N THR A 62 20.79 -2.08 -5.12
CA THR A 62 20.33 -3.46 -4.90
C THR A 62 18.88 -3.69 -5.31
N GLY A 63 18.07 -2.65 -5.49
CA GLY A 63 16.63 -2.74 -5.71
C GLY A 63 15.83 -3.11 -4.45
N GLN A 64 16.45 -3.10 -3.28
CA GLN A 64 15.76 -3.39 -2.03
C GLN A 64 14.87 -2.22 -1.60
N ALA A 65 13.66 -2.56 -1.13
CA ALA A 65 12.74 -1.61 -0.53
C ALA A 65 12.71 -1.78 0.99
N LYS A 66 12.73 -0.67 1.72
CA LYS A 66 12.64 -0.64 3.18
C LYS A 66 11.51 0.26 3.63
N LEU A 67 10.66 -0.25 4.50
CA LEU A 67 9.62 0.54 5.16
C LEU A 67 10.25 1.34 6.30
N ILE A 68 10.05 2.64 6.29
CA ILE A 68 10.63 3.59 7.25
C ILE A 68 9.54 4.41 7.94
N ASP A 69 9.91 5.21 8.93
CA ASP A 69 9.06 6.14 9.68
C ASP A 69 7.90 5.46 10.42
N PHE A 70 8.21 4.89 11.56
CA PHE A 70 7.25 4.28 12.50
C PHE A 70 6.66 5.30 13.49
N GLY A 71 6.76 6.61 13.21
CA GLY A 71 6.27 7.67 14.09
C GLY A 71 4.76 7.63 14.36
N CYS A 72 3.98 7.04 13.45
CA CYS A 72 2.55 6.79 13.62
C CYS A 72 2.23 5.37 14.12
N GLY A 73 3.25 4.56 14.35
CA GLY A 73 3.11 3.16 14.74
C GLY A 73 2.46 2.97 16.10
N THR A 74 1.79 1.84 16.26
CA THR A 74 1.17 1.43 17.51
C THR A 74 1.16 -0.08 17.64
N TYR A 75 0.76 -0.59 18.79
CA TYR A 75 0.53 -2.02 18.95
C TYR A 75 -0.68 -2.46 18.14
N LEU A 76 -0.54 -3.63 17.51
CA LEU A 76 -1.65 -4.27 16.81
C LEU A 76 -2.66 -4.80 17.83
N GLN A 77 -3.93 -4.43 17.65
CA GLN A 77 -5.04 -4.91 18.46
C GLN A 77 -6.15 -5.49 17.59
N ASP A 78 -6.92 -6.42 18.11
CA ASP A 78 -8.04 -7.03 17.39
C ASP A 78 -9.31 -6.17 17.41
N THR A 79 -9.38 -5.21 18.31
CA THR A 79 -10.49 -4.27 18.43
C THR A 79 -10.31 -3.06 17.51
N ALA A 80 -11.39 -2.32 17.26
CA ALA A 80 -11.34 -1.13 16.43
C ALA A 80 -10.51 -0.02 17.07
N TYR A 81 -9.79 0.72 16.22
CA TYR A 81 -9.13 1.97 16.57
C TYR A 81 -10.13 3.12 16.44
N THR A 82 -10.15 4.01 17.41
CA THR A 82 -11.03 5.18 17.47
C THR A 82 -10.28 6.50 17.36
N ARG A 83 -8.96 6.45 17.17
CA ARG A 83 -8.10 7.60 16.90
C ARG A 83 -7.29 7.33 15.64
N PHE A 84 -7.21 8.33 14.78
CA PHE A 84 -6.41 8.22 13.55
C PHE A 84 -5.01 8.78 13.78
N ALA A 85 -4.03 8.06 13.25
CA ALA A 85 -2.68 8.54 13.04
C ALA A 85 -2.27 8.18 11.62
N GLY A 86 -1.38 8.97 11.01
CA GLY A 86 -0.95 8.80 9.64
C GLY A 86 -1.38 9.91 8.72
N THR A 87 -1.25 9.68 7.43
CA THR A 87 -1.54 10.65 6.39
C THR A 87 -3.01 10.56 5.98
N ARG A 88 -3.78 11.64 6.12
CA ARG A 88 -5.24 11.64 5.93
C ARG A 88 -5.69 11.18 4.55
N SER A 89 -4.95 11.47 3.50
CA SER A 89 -5.30 11.04 2.14
C SER A 89 -5.21 9.52 1.93
N TYR A 90 -4.64 8.79 2.88
CA TYR A 90 -4.56 7.32 2.92
C TYR A 90 -5.53 6.70 3.93
N SER A 91 -6.35 7.51 4.59
CA SER A 91 -7.32 7.00 5.55
C SER A 91 -8.42 6.21 4.83
N PRO A 92 -8.84 5.06 5.40
CA PRO A 92 -9.87 4.25 4.78
C PRO A 92 -11.26 4.87 4.94
N PRO A 93 -12.24 4.50 4.08
CA PRO A 93 -13.58 5.08 4.11
C PRO A 93 -14.30 4.89 5.44
N GLU A 94 -14.13 3.77 6.12
CA GLU A 94 -14.73 3.52 7.44
C GLU A 94 -14.28 4.54 8.49
N TRP A 95 -13.02 5.02 8.41
CA TRP A 95 -12.58 6.10 9.27
C TRP A 95 -13.32 7.40 8.98
N THR A 96 -13.42 7.79 7.72
CA THR A 96 -14.06 9.03 7.30
C THR A 96 -15.55 9.04 7.60
N GLN A 97 -16.21 7.89 7.43
CA GLN A 97 -17.65 7.76 7.59
C GLN A 97 -18.08 7.52 9.04
N PHE A 98 -17.34 6.73 9.80
CA PHE A 98 -17.78 6.23 11.09
C PHE A 98 -16.83 6.55 12.25
N GLY A 99 -15.61 7.05 11.98
CA GLY A 99 -14.64 7.40 13.01
C GLY A 99 -14.00 6.21 13.72
N TRP A 100 -13.98 5.06 13.08
CA TRP A 100 -13.28 3.86 13.56
C TRP A 100 -12.71 3.04 12.38
N TYR A 101 -11.73 2.20 12.66
CA TYR A 101 -11.16 1.27 11.68
C TYR A 101 -10.49 0.09 12.39
N TYR A 102 -10.45 -1.04 11.71
CA TYR A 102 -9.59 -2.16 12.10
C TYR A 102 -8.23 -2.03 11.44
N GLY A 103 -7.16 -2.34 12.18
CA GLY A 103 -5.79 -2.10 11.73
C GLY A 103 -5.40 -2.85 10.46
N LYS A 104 -5.71 -4.14 10.39
CA LYS A 104 -5.37 -4.97 9.22
C LYS A 104 -6.08 -4.51 7.94
N PRO A 105 -7.42 -4.36 7.91
CA PRO A 105 -8.11 -3.88 6.70
C PRO A 105 -7.70 -2.45 6.29
N ALA A 106 -7.44 -1.56 7.24
CA ALA A 106 -6.96 -0.22 6.95
C ALA A 106 -5.56 -0.24 6.30
N THR A 107 -4.71 -1.16 6.72
CA THR A 107 -3.40 -1.40 6.08
C THR A 107 -3.55 -1.86 4.63
N ILE A 108 -4.47 -2.78 4.36
CA ILE A 108 -4.75 -3.25 2.99
C ILE A 108 -5.23 -2.10 2.10
N TRP A 109 -6.07 -1.22 2.62
CA TRP A 109 -6.50 -0.01 1.92
C TRP A 109 -5.30 0.86 1.50
N SER A 110 -4.41 1.18 2.43
CA SER A 110 -3.21 1.96 2.14
C SER A 110 -2.28 1.27 1.14
N LEU A 111 -2.17 -0.07 1.20
CA LEU A 111 -1.42 -0.85 0.22
C LEU A 111 -2.06 -0.80 -1.18
N GLY A 112 -3.39 -0.75 -1.26
CA GLY A 112 -4.11 -0.57 -2.54
C GLY A 112 -3.81 0.80 -3.16
N ILE A 113 -3.80 1.86 -2.37
CA ILE A 113 -3.40 3.21 -2.82
C ILE A 113 -1.94 3.19 -3.29
N LEU A 114 -1.05 2.57 -2.53
CA LEU A 114 0.36 2.43 -2.89
C LEU A 114 0.54 1.74 -4.25
N LEU A 115 -0.12 0.61 -4.45
CA LEU A 115 -0.03 -0.13 -5.72
C LEU A 115 -0.55 0.72 -6.89
N HIS A 116 -1.68 1.41 -6.71
CA HIS A 116 -2.21 2.33 -7.72
C HIS A 116 -1.19 3.41 -8.07
N GLN A 117 -0.53 4.01 -7.08
CA GLN A 117 0.49 5.02 -7.31
C GLN A 117 1.70 4.47 -8.07
N MET A 118 2.11 3.25 -7.79
CA MET A 118 3.22 2.60 -8.51
C MET A 118 2.91 2.45 -10.00
N VAL A 119 1.74 1.95 -10.35
CA VAL A 119 1.41 1.57 -11.73
C VAL A 119 0.66 2.65 -12.51
N CYS A 120 0.04 3.61 -11.85
CA CYS A 120 -0.68 4.72 -12.47
C CYS A 120 0.02 6.08 -12.28
N GLY A 121 1.00 6.19 -11.38
CA GLY A 121 1.76 7.40 -11.12
C GLY A 121 1.04 8.46 -10.29
N GLU A 122 -0.17 8.18 -9.82
CA GLU A 122 -1.00 9.13 -9.09
C GLU A 122 -1.85 8.47 -8.01
N HIS A 123 -2.26 9.27 -7.03
CA HIS A 123 -3.19 8.83 -6.00
C HIS A 123 -4.58 8.57 -6.62
N PRO A 124 -5.25 7.43 -6.33
CA PRO A 124 -6.53 7.07 -6.95
C PRO A 124 -7.67 8.05 -6.62
N PHE A 125 -7.57 8.74 -5.48
CA PHE A 125 -8.60 9.65 -4.99
C PHE A 125 -8.05 11.08 -4.96
N ARG A 126 -7.93 11.72 -6.13
CA ARG A 126 -7.49 13.11 -6.25
C ARG A 126 -8.57 14.09 -5.79
N ARG A 127 -8.17 15.15 -5.07
CA ARG A 127 -8.96 16.36 -4.77
C ARG A 127 -10.23 16.14 -3.98
N GLY A 128 -10.12 15.64 -2.73
CA GLY A 128 -11.26 15.71 -1.80
C GLY A 128 -12.52 15.01 -2.30
N TRP A 129 -12.37 14.03 -3.16
CA TRP A 129 -13.45 13.17 -3.57
C TRP A 129 -14.05 12.55 -2.33
N ASN A 130 -15.31 12.87 -2.07
CA ASN A 130 -16.10 12.01 -1.23
C ASN A 130 -16.04 10.64 -1.88
N ILE A 131 -15.42 9.71 -1.18
CA ILE A 131 -15.39 8.30 -1.59
C ILE A 131 -16.84 7.86 -1.55
N SER A 132 -17.54 8.06 -2.67
CA SER A 132 -18.95 7.62 -2.78
C SER A 132 -18.97 6.22 -3.34
N CYS A 133 -19.88 5.43 -2.85
CA CYS A 133 -20.06 4.01 -3.18
C CYS A 133 -20.29 3.74 -4.69
N ASP A 134 -20.56 4.78 -5.47
CA ASP A 134 -21.01 4.67 -6.86
C ASP A 134 -19.94 4.89 -7.90
N HIS A 135 -18.69 5.17 -7.51
CA HIS A 135 -17.60 5.36 -8.46
C HIS A 135 -16.74 4.10 -8.59
N GLU A 136 -16.98 3.37 -9.64
CA GLU A 136 -16.05 2.36 -10.11
C GLU A 136 -14.71 3.02 -10.44
N LEU A 137 -13.63 2.55 -9.79
CA LEU A 137 -12.29 3.05 -10.03
C LEU A 137 -11.86 2.75 -11.46
N SER A 138 -11.72 3.80 -12.27
CA SER A 138 -11.24 3.69 -13.64
C SER A 138 -9.74 3.43 -13.65
N LEU A 139 -9.33 2.29 -14.16
CA LEU A 139 -7.93 1.88 -14.27
C LEU A 139 -7.50 1.79 -15.74
N PRO A 140 -6.25 2.14 -16.06
CA PRO A 140 -5.75 2.06 -17.43
C PRO A 140 -5.85 0.64 -18.01
N GLN A 141 -6.29 0.54 -19.27
CA GLN A 141 -6.37 -0.76 -19.95
C GLN A 141 -5.02 -1.40 -20.25
N ARG A 142 -3.93 -0.62 -20.21
CA ARG A 142 -2.57 -1.15 -20.33
C ARG A 142 -2.14 -2.05 -19.19
N LEU A 143 -2.83 -1.96 -18.04
CA LEU A 143 -2.58 -2.84 -16.90
C LEU A 143 -3.21 -4.21 -17.15
N SER A 144 -2.56 -5.26 -16.67
CA SER A 144 -3.14 -6.60 -16.69
C SER A 144 -4.47 -6.64 -15.91
N GLN A 145 -5.31 -7.62 -16.26
CA GLN A 145 -6.59 -7.78 -15.54
C GLN A 145 -6.33 -8.09 -14.06
N GLU A 146 -5.33 -8.94 -13.79
CA GLU A 146 -4.93 -9.32 -12.44
C GLU A 146 -4.52 -8.10 -11.60
N CYS A 147 -3.75 -7.18 -12.17
CA CYS A 147 -3.35 -5.94 -11.49
C CYS A 147 -4.56 -5.06 -11.16
N ARG A 148 -5.45 -4.87 -12.13
CA ARG A 148 -6.68 -4.09 -11.94
C ARG A 148 -7.59 -4.70 -10.88
N ASP A 149 -7.77 -6.00 -10.91
CA ASP A 149 -8.62 -6.72 -9.95
C ASP A 149 -8.05 -6.64 -8.53
N LEU A 150 -6.74 -6.78 -8.39
CA LEU A 150 -6.06 -6.66 -7.10
C LEU A 150 -6.25 -5.26 -6.50
N ILE A 151 -6.02 -4.21 -7.28
CA ILE A 151 -6.21 -2.82 -6.83
C ILE A 151 -7.66 -2.61 -6.36
N ARG A 152 -8.65 -3.05 -7.16
CA ARG A 152 -10.08 -2.90 -6.80
C ARG A 152 -10.43 -3.63 -5.52
N ARG A 153 -9.92 -4.83 -5.33
CA ARG A 153 -10.17 -5.61 -4.11
C ARG A 153 -9.55 -4.94 -2.87
N CYS A 154 -8.31 -4.45 -2.97
CA CYS A 154 -7.67 -3.72 -1.88
C CYS A 154 -8.43 -2.44 -1.53
N LEU A 155 -9.02 -1.77 -2.51
CA LEU A 155 -9.78 -0.54 -2.37
C LEU A 155 -11.30 -0.75 -2.26
N SER A 156 -11.72 -1.93 -1.81
CA SER A 156 -13.13 -2.21 -1.49
C SER A 156 -13.62 -1.31 -0.37
N MET A 157 -14.82 -0.73 -0.55
CA MET A 157 -15.41 0.19 0.43
C MET A 157 -15.68 -0.50 1.76
N LEU A 158 -16.20 -1.73 1.72
CA LEU A 158 -16.36 -2.56 2.90
C LEU A 158 -15.01 -3.17 3.29
N HIS A 159 -14.58 -2.90 4.50
CA HIS A 159 -13.30 -3.40 5.01
C HIS A 159 -13.22 -4.94 5.02
N SER A 160 -14.36 -5.62 5.21
CA SER A 160 -14.45 -7.08 5.21
C SER A 160 -14.29 -7.71 3.83
N ASP A 161 -14.49 -6.94 2.75
CA ASP A 161 -14.32 -7.43 1.37
C ASP A 161 -12.89 -7.30 0.87
N ARG A 162 -12.03 -6.59 1.61
CA ARG A 162 -10.62 -6.48 1.28
C ARG A 162 -9.90 -7.80 1.55
N PRO A 163 -8.92 -8.18 0.73
CA PRO A 163 -8.13 -9.38 0.99
C PRO A 163 -7.34 -9.23 2.30
N SER A 164 -7.06 -10.36 2.94
CA SER A 164 -6.07 -10.41 4.01
C SER A 164 -4.65 -10.30 3.44
N LEU A 165 -3.67 -10.03 4.30
CA LEU A 165 -2.27 -10.01 3.89
C LEU A 165 -1.82 -11.36 3.31
N GLU A 166 -2.26 -12.47 3.88
CA GLU A 166 -1.96 -13.82 3.39
C GLU A 166 -2.60 -14.08 2.01
N GLU A 167 -3.81 -13.59 1.78
CA GLU A 167 -4.46 -13.67 0.47
C GLU A 167 -3.73 -12.83 -0.57
N LEU A 168 -3.16 -11.68 -0.18
CA LEU A 168 -2.33 -10.87 -1.08
C LEU A 168 -1.10 -11.65 -1.57
N PHE A 169 -0.41 -12.35 -0.68
CA PHE A 169 0.75 -13.18 -1.08
C PHE A 169 0.38 -14.31 -2.04
N ARG A 170 -0.87 -14.75 -2.06
CA ARG A 170 -1.39 -15.79 -2.96
C ARG A 170 -2.07 -15.24 -4.20
N ASP A 171 -2.18 -13.92 -4.31
CA ASP A 171 -2.85 -13.30 -5.44
C ASP A 171 -2.17 -13.65 -6.77
N PRO A 172 -2.93 -13.97 -7.83
CA PRO A 172 -2.36 -14.30 -9.15
C PRO A 172 -1.38 -13.26 -9.66
N TRP A 173 -1.64 -11.99 -9.44
CA TRP A 173 -0.73 -10.92 -9.87
C TRP A 173 0.65 -11.02 -9.20
N LEU A 174 0.72 -11.42 -7.94
CA LEU A 174 1.98 -11.61 -7.21
C LEU A 174 2.65 -12.96 -7.51
N GLN A 175 1.92 -13.92 -8.08
CA GLN A 175 2.43 -15.23 -8.47
C GLN A 175 2.97 -15.25 -9.91
N ASP A 176 2.74 -14.20 -10.70
CA ASP A 176 3.27 -14.07 -12.04
C ASP A 176 4.80 -13.93 -11.97
N ILE A 177 5.42 -15.08 -11.91
CA ILE A 177 6.86 -15.24 -12.05
C ILE A 177 7.04 -15.51 -13.54
N ASP A 178 7.67 -14.58 -14.25
CA ASP A 178 8.15 -14.88 -15.59
C ASP A 178 8.96 -16.17 -15.51
N LEU A 179 8.32 -17.27 -15.90
CA LEU A 179 9.02 -18.51 -16.13
C LEU A 179 9.87 -18.30 -17.37
N PRO A 180 11.16 -18.64 -17.32
CA PRO A 180 12.09 -18.48 -18.45
C PRO A 180 11.66 -19.30 -19.64
#